data_2cd8cf481555e70e63d6f461faafa991
#
_entry.id   2cd8cf481555e70e63d6f461faafa991
#
_cell.length_a   1.000
_cell.length_b   1.000
_cell.length_c   1.000
_cell.angle_alpha   90.00
_cell.angle_beta   90.00
_cell.angle_gamma   90.00
#
_symmetry.space_group_name_H-M   'P 1'
#
loop_
_entity.id
_entity.type
_entity.pdbx_description
1 polymer ?
#
loop_
_entity_poly.entity_id
_entity_poly.type
_entity_poly.pdbx_seq_one_letter_code
_entity_poly.pdbx_strand_id
1 'polypeptide(L)'
;MTAAARARLAIRGVSYSYPGGRPVLDDVDMDVTPGALTLVCGASGSGKSTVLRLLNGLIPNFHEGELSGRVLIDDEDVSSAPIERSGLRTATVFQNPASQFFTTTVADELAFAPQNYRVEAGEIRRRRAGALEELGIGDLADRDLRTLSGGQVQKVACAQALAQRTPVILLDEPTSNLDPRAIDDVRATIGRLKAAGRTLVVAEHRIYFLRGLVDEVVIMGRGRVVHRMAGEVLWRIGEARRKELGLRALERPRLAVRPAGLAAIAGGPGGRPGADDAAEDAVGNGAVDVDDADDAAGDGADGLLIENLQVERSGRLVLDIPRLFFPAGAVTGVVGANGVGKTTLARAVCRLQRARRGARMSLGGRELRSGRAFLVMQDVHRQLFTESVSQEASAPQLERLDLAALADRHPLSLSGGQKQRLVIATAIDQDARVLILDEPTSGVDHRHLVAIAAELRDLAREGRVVIVISHDVEFLNECADRVIDMV
;
A
#
# COMPACT_ATOMS: atom_id res chain seq x y z
N MET A 1 -5.01 26.20 24.65
CA MET A 1 -4.31 25.58 23.50
C MET A 1 -2.99 26.33 23.31
N THR A 2 -1.87 25.76 23.76
CA THR A 2 -0.54 26.29 23.42
C THR A 2 -0.35 26.10 21.91
N ALA A 3 0.03 27.19 21.22
CA ALA A 3 0.34 27.16 19.78
C ALA A 3 1.31 26.00 19.51
N ALA A 4 0.96 25.12 18.57
CA ALA A 4 1.85 24.03 18.17
C ALA A 4 3.20 24.66 17.75
N ALA A 5 4.29 24.20 18.35
CA ALA A 5 5.62 24.63 17.94
C ALA A 5 5.75 24.26 16.44
N ARG A 6 6.09 25.28 15.63
CA ARG A 6 6.34 25.11 14.20
C ARG A 6 7.83 24.98 14.02
N ALA A 7 8.29 23.97 13.29
CA ALA A 7 9.70 23.83 12.96
C ALA A 7 9.93 23.99 11.45
N ARG A 8 10.99 24.67 11.11
CA ARG A 8 11.50 24.76 9.74
C ARG A 8 12.44 23.58 9.49
N LEU A 9 12.23 22.89 8.38
CA LEU A 9 13.16 21.85 7.92
C LEU A 9 13.83 22.32 6.63
N ALA A 10 15.13 22.02 6.51
CA ALA A 10 15.84 22.26 5.27
C ALA A 10 16.89 21.18 5.01
N ILE A 11 17.05 20.82 3.75
CA ILE A 11 18.11 19.98 3.23
C ILE A 11 18.95 20.85 2.32
N ARG A 12 20.27 20.83 2.44
CA ARG A 12 21.20 21.66 1.69
C ARG A 12 22.31 20.83 1.06
N GLY A 13 22.29 20.74 -0.27
CA GLY A 13 23.31 20.05 -1.08
C GLY A 13 23.55 18.61 -0.67
N VAL A 14 22.48 17.89 -0.26
CA VAL A 14 22.66 16.55 0.29
C VAL A 14 22.84 15.52 -0.81
N SER A 15 23.97 14.78 -0.74
CA SER A 15 24.16 13.54 -1.47
C SER A 15 24.32 12.38 -0.48
N TYR A 16 23.74 11.23 -0.82
CA TYR A 16 23.78 10.04 0.04
C TYR A 16 23.84 8.76 -0.77
N SER A 17 24.71 7.83 -0.36
CA SER A 17 24.79 6.45 -0.85
C SER A 17 24.80 5.45 0.29
N TYR A 18 24.04 4.34 0.12
CA TYR A 18 24.16 3.20 1.03
C TYR A 18 25.49 2.49 0.82
N PRO A 19 25.99 1.71 1.80
CA PRO A 19 27.30 1.05 1.71
C PRO A 19 27.43 0.23 0.43
N GLY A 20 28.51 0.48 -0.34
CA GLY A 20 28.78 -0.22 -1.60
C GLY A 20 27.77 0.06 -2.73
N GLY A 21 26.83 0.99 -2.54
CA GLY A 21 25.79 1.33 -3.51
C GLY A 21 26.10 2.56 -4.36
N ARG A 22 25.30 2.77 -5.40
CA ARG A 22 25.30 4.04 -6.14
C ARG A 22 24.59 5.13 -5.33
N PRO A 23 24.87 6.43 -5.59
CA PRO A 23 24.15 7.51 -4.96
C PRO A 23 22.64 7.38 -5.13
N VAL A 24 21.92 7.42 -4.00
CA VAL A 24 20.45 7.41 -3.94
C VAL A 24 19.92 8.82 -3.91
N LEU A 25 20.65 9.75 -3.28
CA LEU A 25 20.41 11.18 -3.35
C LEU A 25 21.65 11.86 -3.92
N ASP A 26 21.45 12.87 -4.74
CA ASP A 26 22.49 13.57 -5.48
C ASP A 26 22.16 15.06 -5.53
N ASP A 27 22.87 15.85 -4.73
CA ASP A 27 22.75 17.31 -4.63
C ASP A 27 21.29 17.77 -4.38
N VAL A 28 20.69 17.28 -3.30
CA VAL A 28 19.30 17.58 -2.94
C VAL A 28 19.25 18.85 -2.10
N ASP A 29 18.49 19.84 -2.58
CA ASP A 29 18.06 21.01 -1.85
C ASP A 29 16.55 20.98 -1.65
N MET A 30 16.10 21.17 -0.40
CA MET A 30 14.67 21.18 -0.06
C MET A 30 14.42 22.06 1.16
N ASP A 31 13.38 22.88 1.09
CA ASP A 31 12.81 23.60 2.23
C ASP A 31 11.41 23.08 2.52
N VAL A 32 11.06 23.00 3.79
CA VAL A 32 9.70 22.68 4.27
C VAL A 32 9.19 23.86 5.09
N THR A 33 8.13 24.46 4.60
CA THR A 33 7.52 25.63 5.26
C THR A 33 6.82 25.22 6.56
N PRO A 34 7.08 25.93 7.69
CA PRO A 34 6.43 25.64 8.95
C PRO A 34 4.90 25.71 8.88
N GLY A 35 4.22 24.63 9.32
CA GLY A 35 2.76 24.54 9.30
C GLY A 35 2.15 24.19 7.93
N ALA A 36 2.97 24.02 6.90
CA ALA A 36 2.54 23.57 5.58
C ALA A 36 2.54 22.04 5.45
N LEU A 37 1.78 21.55 4.47
CA LEU A 37 1.87 20.18 3.98
C LEU A 37 2.70 20.16 2.69
N THR A 38 3.89 19.58 2.77
CA THR A 38 4.76 19.33 1.63
C THR A 38 4.59 17.89 1.14
N LEU A 39 4.17 17.75 -0.12
CA LEU A 39 4.10 16.46 -0.80
C LEU A 39 5.44 16.17 -1.51
N VAL A 40 6.05 15.05 -1.19
CA VAL A 40 7.23 14.51 -1.90
C VAL A 40 6.75 13.36 -2.79
N CYS A 41 6.76 13.55 -4.10
CA CYS A 41 6.30 12.53 -5.06
C CYS A 41 7.34 12.29 -6.16
N GLY A 42 7.07 11.35 -7.06
CA GLY A 42 8.00 10.96 -8.12
C GLY A 42 8.10 9.44 -8.28
N ALA A 43 8.94 8.99 -9.22
CA ALA A 43 9.09 7.58 -9.54
C ALA A 43 9.54 6.72 -8.33
N SER A 44 9.28 5.43 -8.39
CA SER A 44 9.83 4.46 -7.42
C SER A 44 11.35 4.48 -7.48
N GLY A 45 12.01 4.41 -6.31
CA GLY A 45 13.47 4.50 -6.23
C GLY A 45 14.05 5.90 -6.49
N SER A 46 13.22 6.95 -6.55
CA SER A 46 13.71 8.33 -6.74
C SER A 46 14.30 8.98 -5.49
N GLY A 47 14.27 8.30 -4.34
CA GLY A 47 14.87 8.80 -3.09
C GLY A 47 13.87 9.39 -2.08
N LYS A 48 12.54 9.31 -2.30
CA LYS A 48 11.50 9.89 -1.40
C LYS A 48 11.64 9.42 0.06
N SER A 49 11.61 8.12 0.30
CA SER A 49 11.75 7.56 1.65
C SER A 49 13.13 7.84 2.25
N THR A 50 14.17 7.97 1.40
CA THR A 50 15.52 8.36 1.85
C THR A 50 15.53 9.81 2.34
N VAL A 51 14.81 10.72 1.69
CA VAL A 51 14.59 12.10 2.16
C VAL A 51 13.91 12.09 3.53
N LEU A 52 12.85 11.29 3.72
CA LEU A 52 12.19 11.20 5.03
C LEU A 52 13.12 10.63 6.11
N ARG A 53 13.97 9.65 5.76
CA ARG A 53 14.98 9.08 6.69
C ARG A 53 16.08 10.05 7.08
N LEU A 54 16.41 11.01 6.23
CA LEU A 54 17.28 12.13 6.60
C LEU A 54 16.60 13.06 7.60
N LEU A 55 15.33 13.43 7.32
CA LEU A 55 14.57 14.37 8.14
C LEU A 55 14.26 13.83 9.54
N ASN A 56 14.13 12.50 9.71
CA ASN A 56 13.91 11.88 11.02
C ASN A 56 15.18 11.39 11.72
N GLY A 57 16.36 11.59 11.10
CA GLY A 57 17.66 11.22 11.65
C GLY A 57 17.98 9.71 11.60
N LEU A 58 17.17 8.88 10.91
CA LEU A 58 17.54 7.47 10.69
C LEU A 58 18.76 7.33 9.78
N ILE A 59 19.04 8.32 8.95
CA ILE A 59 20.30 8.49 8.23
C ILE A 59 21.02 9.67 8.91
N PRO A 60 22.28 9.48 9.34
CA PRO A 60 23.12 8.28 9.24
C PRO A 60 23.02 7.30 10.43
N ASN A 61 22.23 7.61 11.47
CA ASN A 61 22.28 6.92 12.76
C ASN A 61 21.92 5.43 12.72
N PHE A 62 20.95 5.06 11.86
CA PHE A 62 20.49 3.67 11.73
C PHE A 62 20.84 3.06 10.37
N HIS A 63 20.83 3.89 9.33
CA HIS A 63 21.26 3.50 7.99
C HIS A 63 22.65 4.09 7.74
N GLU A 64 23.65 3.25 7.81
CA GLU A 64 25.03 3.62 7.47
C GLU A 64 25.14 3.99 5.99
N GLY A 65 26.14 4.82 5.66
CA GLY A 65 26.38 5.25 4.28
C GLY A 65 27.24 6.51 4.23
N GLU A 66 27.52 6.93 3.01
CA GLU A 66 28.25 8.17 2.76
C GLU A 66 27.28 9.34 2.61
N LEU A 67 27.29 10.25 3.56
CA LEU A 67 26.45 11.45 3.60
C LEU A 67 27.32 12.69 3.42
N SER A 68 26.94 13.57 2.50
CA SER A 68 27.47 14.93 2.36
C SER A 68 26.33 15.94 2.36
N GLY A 69 26.65 17.23 2.55
CA GLY A 69 25.65 18.28 2.71
C GLY A 69 25.14 18.41 4.15
N ARG A 70 23.99 19.06 4.35
CA ARG A 70 23.45 19.35 5.68
C ARG A 70 21.95 19.17 5.75
N VAL A 71 21.45 18.64 6.87
CA VAL A 71 20.05 18.59 7.25
C VAL A 71 19.83 19.53 8.43
N LEU A 72 18.95 20.51 8.28
CA LEU A 72 18.69 21.55 9.26
C LEU A 72 17.28 21.43 9.83
N ILE A 73 17.16 21.52 11.15
CA ILE A 73 15.87 21.67 11.85
C ILE A 73 15.98 22.94 12.70
N ASP A 74 15.16 23.97 12.43
CA ASP A 74 15.23 25.30 13.07
C ASP A 74 16.65 25.91 13.00
N ASP A 75 17.29 25.79 11.82
CA ASP A 75 18.67 26.23 11.53
C ASP A 75 19.78 25.48 12.30
N GLU A 76 19.43 24.50 13.14
CA GLU A 76 20.39 23.58 13.78
C GLU A 76 20.74 22.43 12.81
N ASP A 77 22.03 22.22 12.57
CA ASP A 77 22.51 21.08 11.76
C ASP A 77 22.37 19.77 12.55
N VAL A 78 21.51 18.90 12.04
CA VAL A 78 21.21 17.58 12.64
C VAL A 78 21.81 16.42 11.86
N SER A 79 22.61 16.69 10.81
CA SER A 79 23.17 15.67 9.92
C SER A 79 24.00 14.61 10.63
N SER A 80 24.65 14.99 11.73
CA SER A 80 25.48 14.11 12.59
C SER A 80 25.00 14.09 14.05
N ALA A 81 23.81 14.66 14.33
CA ALA A 81 23.29 14.70 15.68
C ALA A 81 22.80 13.31 16.13
N PRO A 82 22.80 13.01 17.44
CA PRO A 82 22.15 11.81 17.96
C PRO A 82 20.67 11.77 17.56
N ILE A 83 20.15 10.57 17.26
CA ILE A 83 18.80 10.36 16.75
C ILE A 83 17.73 10.92 17.67
N GLU A 84 17.97 10.96 18.97
CA GLU A 84 17.06 11.50 19.99
C GLU A 84 16.71 12.98 19.72
N ARG A 85 17.66 13.77 19.19
CA ARG A 85 17.40 15.17 18.83
C ARG A 85 16.40 15.29 17.71
N SER A 86 16.56 14.49 16.65
CA SER A 86 15.57 14.44 15.55
C SER A 86 14.24 13.91 16.05
N GLY A 87 14.21 12.87 16.91
CA GLY A 87 13.02 12.31 17.49
C GLY A 87 12.21 13.26 18.39
N LEU A 88 12.85 14.29 19.00
CA LEU A 88 12.13 15.35 19.71
C LEU A 88 11.45 16.37 18.78
N ARG A 89 11.87 16.43 17.54
CA ARG A 89 11.40 17.41 16.53
C ARG A 89 10.48 16.79 15.48
N THR A 90 10.67 15.49 15.18
CA THR A 90 9.95 14.77 14.14
C THR A 90 9.30 13.50 14.67
N ALA A 91 8.08 13.20 14.25
CA ALA A 91 7.48 11.90 14.39
C ALA A 91 7.24 11.30 13.01
N THR A 92 7.42 9.98 12.86
CA THR A 92 7.27 9.32 11.56
C THR A 92 6.18 8.26 11.62
N VAL A 93 5.32 8.26 10.61
CA VAL A 93 4.39 7.18 10.30
C VAL A 93 4.98 6.45 9.10
N PHE A 94 5.45 5.21 9.32
CA PHE A 94 6.08 4.39 8.30
C PHE A 94 5.06 3.74 7.36
N GLN A 95 5.52 3.32 6.19
CA GLN A 95 4.72 2.62 5.17
C GLN A 95 3.99 1.37 5.72
N ASN A 96 4.63 0.65 6.63
CA ASN A 96 3.99 -0.43 7.40
C ASN A 96 3.91 -0.02 8.88
N PRO A 97 2.84 0.64 9.33
CA PRO A 97 2.74 1.14 10.68
C PRO A 97 2.79 0.05 11.76
N ALA A 98 2.33 -1.17 11.45
CA ALA A 98 2.38 -2.28 12.38
C ALA A 98 3.83 -2.65 12.79
N SER A 99 4.81 -2.36 11.95
CA SER A 99 6.22 -2.61 12.25
C SER A 99 6.86 -1.59 13.19
N GLN A 100 6.16 -0.47 13.48
CA GLN A 100 6.67 0.57 14.40
C GLN A 100 6.12 0.44 15.82
N PHE A 101 5.16 -0.46 16.06
CA PHE A 101 4.55 -0.64 17.37
C PHE A 101 5.39 -1.54 18.28
N PHE A 102 5.56 -1.12 19.52
CA PHE A 102 6.38 -1.80 20.53
C PHE A 102 5.57 -2.41 21.67
N THR A 103 4.29 -2.04 21.78
CA THR A 103 3.42 -2.46 22.87
C THR A 103 2.27 -3.34 22.37
N THR A 104 1.39 -3.75 23.28
CA THR A 104 0.26 -4.62 22.93
C THR A 104 -1.07 -3.88 22.80
N THR A 105 -1.25 -2.76 23.50
CA THR A 105 -2.48 -1.98 23.47
C THR A 105 -2.27 -0.60 22.84
N VAL A 106 -3.33 -0.03 22.28
CA VAL A 106 -3.30 1.34 21.73
C VAL A 106 -2.89 2.35 22.80
N ALA A 107 -3.45 2.24 24.00
CA ALA A 107 -3.15 3.17 25.10
C ALA A 107 -1.68 3.17 25.50
N ASP A 108 -1.06 1.99 25.56
CA ASP A 108 0.35 1.85 25.92
C ASP A 108 1.23 2.37 24.77
N GLU A 109 0.85 2.12 23.51
CA GLU A 109 1.59 2.59 22.34
C GLU A 109 1.64 4.11 22.27
N LEU A 110 0.52 4.79 22.55
CA LEU A 110 0.49 6.25 22.59
C LEU A 110 1.31 6.83 23.75
N ALA A 111 1.53 6.07 24.81
CA ALA A 111 2.35 6.46 25.95
C ALA A 111 3.84 6.17 25.74
N PHE A 112 4.20 5.23 24.87
CA PHE A 112 5.56 4.69 24.74
C PHE A 112 6.62 5.76 24.45
N ALA A 113 6.47 6.56 23.39
CA ALA A 113 7.44 7.60 23.06
C ALA A 113 7.53 8.70 24.14
N PRO A 114 6.40 9.27 24.65
CA PRO A 114 6.45 10.22 25.77
C PRO A 114 7.15 9.67 27.02
N GLN A 115 6.95 8.38 27.36
CA GLN A 115 7.64 7.76 28.51
C GLN A 115 9.15 7.71 28.30
N ASN A 116 9.63 7.33 27.10
CA ASN A 116 11.04 7.29 26.77
C ASN A 116 11.70 8.67 26.89
N TYR A 117 10.94 9.73 26.56
CA TYR A 117 11.39 11.12 26.73
C TYR A 117 11.13 11.68 28.15
N ARG A 118 10.76 10.83 29.14
CA ARG A 118 10.57 11.19 30.55
C ARG A 118 9.52 12.29 30.76
N VAL A 119 8.49 12.30 29.93
CA VAL A 119 7.34 13.19 30.12
C VAL A 119 6.59 12.79 31.40
N GLU A 120 6.10 13.77 32.15
CA GLU A 120 5.36 13.54 33.41
C GLU A 120 4.08 12.73 33.15
N ALA A 121 3.74 11.80 34.05
CA ALA A 121 2.65 10.82 33.86
C ALA A 121 1.27 11.48 33.64
N GLY A 122 0.98 12.59 34.31
CA GLY A 122 -0.27 13.35 34.11
C GLY A 122 -0.32 13.97 32.70
N GLU A 123 0.81 14.47 32.20
CA GLU A 123 0.89 15.00 30.84
C GLU A 123 0.77 13.90 29.79
N ILE A 124 1.34 12.71 30.02
CA ILE A 124 1.18 11.55 29.13
C ILE A 124 -0.32 11.20 29.01
N ARG A 125 -1.05 11.14 30.12
CA ARG A 125 -2.50 10.87 30.08
C ARG A 125 -3.27 11.93 29.29
N ARG A 126 -2.93 13.23 29.47
CA ARG A 126 -3.55 14.31 28.68
C ARG A 126 -3.25 14.22 27.19
N ARG A 127 -1.99 13.95 26.81
CA ARG A 127 -1.58 13.80 25.41
C ARG A 127 -2.27 12.63 24.73
N ARG A 128 -2.34 11.49 25.42
CA ARG A 128 -3.02 10.28 24.93
C ARG A 128 -4.51 10.55 24.72
N ALA A 129 -5.20 11.08 25.74
CA ALA A 129 -6.63 11.40 25.63
C ALA A 129 -6.90 12.37 24.48
N GLY A 130 -6.12 13.45 24.37
CA GLY A 130 -6.27 14.43 23.29
C GLY A 130 -6.02 13.84 21.91
N ALA A 131 -5.02 12.96 21.74
CA ALA A 131 -4.73 12.32 20.44
C ALA A 131 -5.86 11.35 20.02
N LEU A 132 -6.41 10.58 20.96
CA LEU A 132 -7.53 9.68 20.71
C LEU A 132 -8.80 10.46 20.34
N GLU A 133 -9.09 11.54 21.04
CA GLU A 133 -10.23 12.43 20.77
C GLU A 133 -10.10 13.13 19.41
N GLU A 134 -8.92 13.74 19.13
CA GLU A 134 -8.66 14.48 17.88
C GLU A 134 -8.84 13.60 16.64
N LEU A 135 -8.47 12.31 16.74
CA LEU A 135 -8.61 11.37 15.61
C LEU A 135 -9.91 10.54 15.66
N GLY A 136 -10.73 10.70 16.71
CA GLY A 136 -12.01 10.01 16.85
C GLY A 136 -11.85 8.48 16.99
N ILE A 137 -10.83 8.04 17.77
CA ILE A 137 -10.51 6.62 18.00
C ILE A 137 -10.49 6.26 19.49
N GLY A 138 -11.26 6.97 20.31
CA GLY A 138 -11.33 6.72 21.76
C GLY A 138 -11.77 5.30 22.11
N ASP A 139 -12.62 4.70 21.28
CA ASP A 139 -13.11 3.31 21.38
C ASP A 139 -12.02 2.25 21.17
N LEU A 140 -10.87 2.64 20.59
CA LEU A 140 -9.75 1.75 20.36
C LEU A 140 -8.74 1.73 21.51
N ALA A 141 -8.85 2.61 22.52
CA ALA A 141 -7.83 2.84 23.54
C ALA A 141 -7.30 1.54 24.19
N ASP A 142 -8.20 0.65 24.56
CA ASP A 142 -7.88 -0.60 25.25
C ASP A 142 -7.79 -1.82 24.31
N ARG A 143 -7.87 -1.60 22.99
CA ARG A 143 -7.79 -2.68 21.99
C ARG A 143 -6.36 -3.17 21.83
N ASP A 144 -6.24 -4.49 21.62
CA ASP A 144 -4.99 -5.11 21.20
C ASP A 144 -4.67 -4.69 19.75
N LEU A 145 -3.46 -4.15 19.55
CA LEU A 145 -2.96 -3.65 18.26
C LEU A 145 -3.05 -4.69 17.14
N ARG A 146 -2.90 -5.98 17.49
CA ARG A 146 -2.95 -7.09 16.51
C ARG A 146 -4.36 -7.39 16.01
N THR A 147 -5.39 -6.85 16.67
CA THR A 147 -6.80 -7.03 16.30
C THR A 147 -7.34 -5.92 15.41
N LEU A 148 -6.54 -4.89 15.19
CA LEU A 148 -6.95 -3.71 14.42
C LEU A 148 -6.96 -3.96 12.91
N SER A 149 -7.88 -3.31 12.20
CA SER A 149 -7.85 -3.25 10.74
C SER A 149 -6.72 -2.34 10.24
N GLY A 150 -6.30 -2.48 8.97
CA GLY A 150 -5.23 -1.64 8.41
C GLY A 150 -5.48 -0.13 8.56
N GLY A 151 -6.72 0.33 8.33
CA GLY A 151 -7.09 1.74 8.54
C GLY A 151 -7.04 2.16 10.01
N GLN A 152 -7.42 1.28 10.95
CA GLN A 152 -7.29 1.55 12.38
C GLN A 152 -5.82 1.61 12.81
N VAL A 153 -4.99 0.70 12.32
CA VAL A 153 -3.52 0.70 12.53
C VAL A 153 -2.92 2.03 12.08
N GLN A 154 -3.32 2.53 10.91
CA GLN A 154 -2.85 3.80 10.37
C GLN A 154 -3.29 5.00 11.24
N LYS A 155 -4.54 5.01 11.71
CA LYS A 155 -5.03 6.04 12.63
C LYS A 155 -4.26 6.02 13.96
N VAL A 156 -3.97 4.84 14.51
CA VAL A 156 -3.18 4.69 15.74
C VAL A 156 -1.75 5.21 15.55
N ALA A 157 -1.10 4.94 14.43
CA ALA A 157 0.23 5.49 14.14
C ALA A 157 0.22 7.02 14.04
N CYS A 158 -0.82 7.60 13.46
CA CYS A 158 -1.01 9.05 13.47
C CYS A 158 -1.29 9.59 14.90
N ALA A 159 -2.06 8.86 15.71
CA ALA A 159 -2.31 9.22 17.11
C ALA A 159 -1.02 9.18 17.95
N GLN A 160 -0.15 8.19 17.72
CA GLN A 160 1.18 8.09 18.32
C GLN A 160 2.02 9.33 18.01
N ALA A 161 2.07 9.76 16.73
CA ALA A 161 2.75 10.97 16.31
C ALA A 161 2.18 12.23 16.99
N LEU A 162 0.85 12.32 17.16
CA LEU A 162 0.20 13.41 17.91
C LEU A 162 0.54 13.41 19.39
N ALA A 163 0.50 12.25 20.04
CA ALA A 163 0.80 12.10 21.47
C ALA A 163 2.25 12.50 21.79
N GLN A 164 3.16 12.28 20.87
CA GLN A 164 4.56 12.71 20.97
C GLN A 164 4.69 14.25 20.97
N ARG A 165 3.74 14.98 20.36
CA ARG A 165 3.71 16.46 20.27
C ARG A 165 4.90 17.07 19.52
N THR A 166 5.47 16.34 18.57
CA THR A 166 6.50 16.90 17.71
C THR A 166 5.94 17.98 16.77
N PRO A 167 6.72 19.01 16.42
CA PRO A 167 6.28 20.05 15.48
C PRO A 167 6.13 19.54 14.05
N VAL A 168 6.82 18.46 13.68
CA VAL A 168 6.84 17.88 12.34
C VAL A 168 6.34 16.46 12.36
N ILE A 169 5.50 16.09 11.41
CA ILE A 169 5.04 14.72 11.18
C ILE A 169 5.40 14.32 9.74
N LEU A 170 6.13 13.23 9.63
CA LEU A 170 6.56 12.61 8.38
C LEU A 170 5.68 11.40 8.11
N LEU A 171 5.10 11.29 6.91
CA LEU A 171 4.28 10.15 6.51
C LEU A 171 4.89 9.52 5.25
N ASP A 172 5.31 8.26 5.36
CA ASP A 172 5.88 7.49 4.25
C ASP A 172 4.82 6.53 3.71
N GLU A 173 4.28 6.83 2.53
CA GLU A 173 3.23 6.09 1.82
C GLU A 173 2.04 5.68 2.72
N PRO A 174 1.37 6.64 3.38
CA PRO A 174 0.35 6.34 4.39
C PRO A 174 -0.91 5.66 3.83
N THR A 175 -1.08 5.56 2.51
CA THR A 175 -2.23 4.90 1.89
C THR A 175 -1.93 3.54 1.28
N SER A 176 -0.71 3.02 1.49
CA SER A 176 -0.33 1.69 1.02
C SER A 176 -1.27 0.62 1.61
N ASN A 177 -1.80 -0.26 0.76
CA ASN A 177 -2.66 -1.40 1.14
C ASN A 177 -4.00 -1.04 1.80
N LEU A 178 -4.45 0.20 1.67
CA LEU A 178 -5.72 0.65 2.21
C LEU A 178 -6.83 0.59 1.16
N ASP A 179 -8.01 0.18 1.60
CA ASP A 179 -9.22 0.28 0.81
C ASP A 179 -9.68 1.75 0.65
N PRO A 180 -10.59 2.06 -0.28
CA PRO A 180 -11.01 3.43 -0.55
C PRO A 180 -11.56 4.19 0.66
N ARG A 181 -12.27 3.50 1.58
CA ARG A 181 -12.80 4.11 2.81
C ARG A 181 -11.68 4.47 3.79
N ALA A 182 -10.71 3.57 3.96
CA ALA A 182 -9.56 3.82 4.81
C ALA A 182 -8.67 4.96 4.25
N ILE A 183 -8.58 5.13 2.92
CA ILE A 183 -7.90 6.27 2.30
C ILE A 183 -8.61 7.59 2.64
N ASP A 184 -9.94 7.63 2.60
CA ASP A 184 -10.72 8.81 2.99
C ASP A 184 -10.51 9.15 4.47
N ASP A 185 -10.42 8.14 5.33
CA ASP A 185 -10.06 8.29 6.75
C ASP A 185 -8.66 8.87 6.96
N VAL A 186 -7.66 8.40 6.21
CA VAL A 186 -6.29 8.95 6.23
C VAL A 186 -6.29 10.40 5.77
N ARG A 187 -7.03 10.72 4.69
CA ARG A 187 -7.20 12.10 4.23
C ARG A 187 -7.76 13.00 5.33
N ALA A 188 -8.84 12.57 5.99
CA ALA A 188 -9.45 13.33 7.08
C ALA A 188 -8.47 13.53 8.25
N THR A 189 -7.71 12.49 8.59
CA THR A 189 -6.66 12.53 9.61
C THR A 189 -5.57 13.55 9.27
N ILE A 190 -5.01 13.51 8.05
CA ILE A 190 -4.02 14.48 7.58
C ILE A 190 -4.60 15.91 7.60
N GLY A 191 -5.87 16.08 7.21
CA GLY A 191 -6.56 17.38 7.29
C GLY A 191 -6.64 17.92 8.70
N ARG A 192 -6.94 17.10 9.71
CA ARG A 192 -6.95 17.48 11.14
C ARG A 192 -5.54 17.87 11.63
N LEU A 193 -4.52 17.07 11.29
CA LEU A 193 -3.12 17.37 11.63
C LEU A 193 -2.68 18.74 11.07
N LYS A 194 -3.04 19.00 9.81
CA LYS A 194 -2.76 20.29 9.16
C LYS A 194 -3.51 21.43 9.84
N ALA A 195 -4.81 21.28 10.12
CA ALA A 195 -5.62 22.27 10.82
C ALA A 195 -5.11 22.57 12.24
N ALA A 196 -4.49 21.58 12.90
CA ALA A 196 -3.80 21.73 14.19
C ALA A 196 -2.45 22.48 14.05
N GLY A 197 -2.07 22.96 12.86
CA GLY A 197 -0.87 23.74 12.59
C GLY A 197 0.42 22.94 12.56
N ARG A 198 0.35 21.62 12.39
CA ARG A 198 1.54 20.76 12.26
C ARG A 198 2.21 20.95 10.91
N THR A 199 3.53 20.89 10.87
CA THR A 199 4.30 20.77 9.63
C THR A 199 4.25 19.32 9.16
N LEU A 200 3.79 19.09 7.94
CA LEU A 200 3.60 17.73 7.40
C LEU A 200 4.47 17.53 6.17
N VAL A 201 5.19 16.41 6.11
CA VAL A 201 5.87 15.94 4.90
C VAL A 201 5.31 14.57 4.55
N VAL A 202 4.71 14.46 3.38
CA VAL A 202 4.07 13.21 2.91
C VAL A 202 4.82 12.72 1.68
N ALA A 203 5.47 11.57 1.77
CA ALA A 203 5.98 10.87 0.60
C ALA A 203 4.91 9.91 0.08
N GLU A 204 4.47 10.05 -1.17
CA GLU A 204 3.35 9.27 -1.68
C GLU A 204 3.41 9.07 -3.20
N HIS A 205 2.88 7.92 -3.65
CA HIS A 205 2.62 7.65 -5.06
C HIS A 205 1.17 7.93 -5.43
N ARG A 206 0.23 7.49 -4.61
CA ARG A 206 -1.21 7.70 -4.81
C ARG A 206 -1.60 9.06 -4.25
N ILE A 207 -1.59 10.10 -5.08
CA ILE A 207 -1.63 11.49 -4.62
C ILE A 207 -3.01 12.14 -4.67
N TYR A 208 -3.99 11.59 -5.40
CA TYR A 208 -5.30 12.21 -5.62
C TYR A 208 -6.05 12.57 -4.32
N PHE A 209 -5.89 11.76 -3.26
CA PHE A 209 -6.59 11.97 -1.99
C PHE A 209 -6.08 13.21 -1.23
N LEU A 210 -4.91 13.73 -1.57
CA LEU A 210 -4.33 14.94 -0.95
C LEU A 210 -4.78 16.24 -1.64
N ARG A 211 -5.60 16.17 -2.69
CA ARG A 211 -6.09 17.36 -3.39
C ARG A 211 -6.77 18.33 -2.44
N GLY A 212 -6.34 19.61 -2.47
CA GLY A 212 -6.81 20.68 -1.58
C GLY A 212 -6.16 20.71 -0.19
N LEU A 213 -5.29 19.74 0.14
CA LEU A 213 -4.52 19.75 1.39
C LEU A 213 -3.06 20.17 1.20
N VAL A 214 -2.49 19.93 0.01
CA VAL A 214 -1.08 20.18 -0.30
C VAL A 214 -0.83 21.67 -0.52
N ASP A 215 0.18 22.23 0.17
CA ASP A 215 0.66 23.58 -0.03
C ASP A 215 1.85 23.62 -1.00
N GLU A 216 2.78 22.69 -0.84
CA GLU A 216 4.01 22.61 -1.63
C GLU A 216 4.20 21.19 -2.18
N VAL A 217 4.76 21.09 -3.38
CA VAL A 217 5.09 19.82 -4.05
C VAL A 217 6.55 19.81 -4.41
N VAL A 218 7.21 18.71 -4.04
CA VAL A 218 8.58 18.38 -4.45
C VAL A 218 8.52 17.10 -5.26
N ILE A 219 8.91 17.18 -6.53
CA ILE A 219 8.97 15.99 -7.41
C ILE A 219 10.41 15.52 -7.47
N MET A 220 10.61 14.26 -7.06
CA MET A 220 11.91 13.60 -7.06
C MET A 220 12.10 12.76 -8.33
N GLY A 221 13.31 12.81 -8.88
CA GLY A 221 13.69 11.97 -10.01
C GLY A 221 15.18 11.62 -9.97
N ARG A 222 15.52 10.34 -9.99
CA ARG A 222 16.91 9.84 -9.98
C ARG A 222 17.78 10.45 -8.88
N GLY A 223 17.24 10.54 -7.68
CA GLY A 223 17.95 11.07 -6.51
C GLY A 223 18.01 12.60 -6.43
N ARG A 224 17.40 13.33 -7.34
CA ARG A 224 17.41 14.81 -7.36
C ARG A 224 16.00 15.39 -7.25
N VAL A 225 15.91 16.62 -6.77
CA VAL A 225 14.68 17.41 -6.91
C VAL A 225 14.60 17.93 -8.33
N VAL A 226 13.62 17.43 -9.11
CA VAL A 226 13.45 17.81 -10.52
C VAL A 226 12.45 18.97 -10.71
N HIS A 227 11.48 19.07 -9.80
CA HIS A 227 10.51 20.17 -9.81
C HIS A 227 10.08 20.54 -8.40
N ARG A 228 9.83 21.83 -8.19
CA ARG A 228 9.14 22.37 -7.01
C ARG A 228 8.01 23.27 -7.49
N MET A 229 6.85 23.14 -6.87
CA MET A 229 5.68 23.96 -7.25
C MET A 229 4.70 24.07 -6.08
N ALA A 230 3.82 25.07 -6.16
CA ALA A 230 2.69 25.16 -5.25
C ALA A 230 1.71 23.99 -5.49
N GLY A 231 1.02 23.55 -4.44
CA GLY A 231 0.07 22.43 -4.52
C GLY A 231 -0.99 22.61 -5.61
N GLU A 232 -1.53 23.82 -5.76
CA GLU A 232 -2.54 24.11 -6.79
C GLU A 232 -2.06 23.86 -8.23
N VAL A 233 -0.76 24.05 -8.49
CA VAL A 233 -0.17 23.86 -9.83
C VAL A 233 -0.16 22.40 -10.20
N LEU A 234 0.14 21.50 -9.25
CA LEU A 234 0.14 20.05 -9.49
C LEU A 234 -1.19 19.56 -10.07
N TRP A 235 -2.30 20.04 -9.53
CA TRP A 235 -3.64 19.58 -9.94
C TRP A 235 -4.10 20.11 -11.30
N ARG A 236 -3.31 20.99 -11.93
CA ARG A 236 -3.59 21.58 -13.25
C ARG A 236 -2.66 21.06 -14.35
N ILE A 237 -1.70 20.20 -14.02
CA ILE A 237 -0.83 19.62 -15.06
C ILE A 237 -1.62 18.68 -15.97
N GLY A 238 -1.33 18.73 -17.28
CA GLY A 238 -1.96 17.85 -18.25
C GLY A 238 -1.50 16.40 -18.14
N GLU A 239 -2.29 15.49 -18.67
CA GLU A 239 -2.07 14.04 -18.60
C GLU A 239 -0.71 13.60 -19.19
N ALA A 240 -0.29 14.19 -20.31
CA ALA A 240 1.02 13.89 -20.92
C ALA A 240 2.18 14.23 -19.94
N ARG A 241 2.11 15.40 -19.30
CA ARG A 241 3.14 15.83 -18.34
C ARG A 241 3.11 14.98 -17.07
N ARG A 242 1.93 14.59 -16.59
CA ARG A 242 1.76 13.67 -15.46
C ARG A 242 2.49 12.35 -15.71
N LYS A 243 2.25 11.74 -16.89
CA LYS A 243 2.90 10.47 -17.29
C LYS A 243 4.40 10.60 -17.46
N GLU A 244 4.88 11.70 -18.06
CA GLU A 244 6.30 12.00 -18.19
C GLU A 244 6.99 12.04 -16.82
N LEU A 245 6.36 12.68 -15.84
CA LEU A 245 6.85 12.76 -14.46
C LEU A 245 6.72 11.44 -13.69
N GLY A 246 6.09 10.42 -14.25
CA GLY A 246 5.85 9.12 -13.60
C GLY A 246 4.84 9.18 -12.46
N LEU A 247 3.99 10.22 -12.43
CA LEU A 247 3.00 10.41 -11.38
C LEU A 247 1.74 9.57 -11.62
N ARG A 248 1.17 9.05 -10.53
CA ARG A 248 -0.13 8.38 -10.49
C ARG A 248 -1.27 9.37 -10.76
N ALA A 249 -2.49 8.86 -10.92
CA ALA A 249 -3.68 9.66 -11.20
C ALA A 249 -3.83 10.84 -10.22
N LEU A 250 -4.16 12.04 -10.76
CA LEU A 250 -4.41 13.26 -9.98
C LEU A 250 -5.85 13.39 -9.51
N GLU A 251 -6.74 12.62 -10.09
CA GLU A 251 -8.13 12.51 -9.73
C GLU A 251 -8.43 11.08 -9.27
N ARG A 252 -9.46 10.92 -8.43
CA ARG A 252 -9.88 9.60 -7.96
C ARG A 252 -10.30 8.76 -9.16
N PRO A 253 -9.58 7.67 -9.49
CA PRO A 253 -9.93 6.85 -10.63
C PRO A 253 -11.26 6.13 -10.36
N ARG A 254 -12.06 5.93 -11.42
CA ARG A 254 -13.29 5.14 -11.40
C ARG A 254 -13.04 3.88 -12.22
N LEU A 255 -13.62 2.76 -11.80
CA LEU A 255 -13.55 1.53 -12.58
C LEU A 255 -14.17 1.75 -13.96
N ALA A 256 -13.41 1.40 -15.00
CA ALA A 256 -13.87 1.46 -16.38
C ALA A 256 -14.84 0.31 -16.70
N VAL A 257 -14.62 -0.85 -16.06
CA VAL A 257 -15.45 -2.05 -16.18
C VAL A 257 -16.41 -2.11 -15.00
N ARG A 258 -17.71 -2.29 -15.24
CA ARG A 258 -18.71 -2.44 -14.18
C ARG A 258 -18.47 -3.78 -13.47
N PRO A 259 -18.29 -3.80 -12.13
CA PRO A 259 -18.10 -5.04 -11.41
C PRO A 259 -19.36 -5.93 -11.48
N ALA A 260 -19.16 -7.23 -11.65
CA ALA A 260 -20.17 -8.22 -11.38
C ALA A 260 -20.18 -8.50 -9.86
N GLY A 261 -21.34 -8.37 -9.21
CA GLY A 261 -21.47 -8.66 -7.79
C GLY A 261 -21.35 -10.16 -7.53
N LEU A 262 -20.52 -10.55 -6.56
CA LEU A 262 -20.46 -11.90 -6.02
C LEU A 262 -20.93 -11.83 -4.56
N ALA A 263 -22.05 -12.44 -4.24
CA ALA A 263 -22.48 -12.59 -2.86
C ALA A 263 -21.56 -13.61 -2.14
N ALA A 264 -20.52 -13.13 -1.50
CA ALA A 264 -19.68 -13.92 -0.61
C ALA A 264 -20.22 -13.71 0.81
N ILE A 265 -20.89 -14.70 1.39
CA ILE A 265 -21.43 -14.58 2.74
C ILE A 265 -20.29 -14.72 3.74
N ALA A 266 -19.79 -13.62 4.23
CA ALA A 266 -19.00 -13.60 5.43
C ALA A 266 -19.91 -13.47 6.65
N GLY A 267 -20.10 -14.54 7.40
CA GLY A 267 -20.77 -14.49 8.70
C GLY A 267 -19.94 -13.71 9.71
N GLY A 268 -20.03 -12.38 9.74
CA GLY A 268 -19.47 -11.50 10.78
C GLY A 268 -20.50 -11.19 11.88
N PRO A 269 -20.15 -11.11 13.17
CA PRO A 269 -20.99 -10.46 14.17
C PRO A 269 -20.70 -8.97 14.11
N GLY A 270 -21.58 -8.24 13.48
CA GLY A 270 -21.49 -6.79 13.47
C GLY A 270 -22.71 -6.31 12.68
N GLY A 271 -23.66 -5.78 13.43
CA GLY A 271 -24.94 -5.26 13.06
C GLY A 271 -25.13 -4.89 11.59
N ARG A 272 -26.32 -5.21 11.13
CA ARG A 272 -26.91 -4.55 9.96
C ARG A 272 -26.66 -3.05 10.11
N PRO A 273 -26.10 -2.35 9.11
CA PRO A 273 -26.14 -0.89 9.13
C PRO A 273 -27.62 -0.49 9.22
N GLY A 274 -27.92 0.41 10.17
CA GLY A 274 -29.25 0.98 10.31
C GLY A 274 -29.68 1.60 8.98
N ALA A 275 -30.95 1.46 8.65
CA ALA A 275 -31.57 1.83 7.39
C ALA A 275 -31.73 3.36 7.20
N ASP A 276 -30.91 4.21 7.82
CA ASP A 276 -31.14 5.67 7.86
C ASP A 276 -30.06 6.55 7.21
N ASP A 277 -28.99 6.00 6.60
CA ASP A 277 -27.94 6.82 5.95
C ASP A 277 -27.71 6.50 4.45
N ALA A 278 -28.74 6.02 3.74
CA ALA A 278 -28.68 5.76 2.31
C ALA A 278 -29.69 6.61 1.53
N ALA A 279 -29.56 7.92 1.60
CA ALA A 279 -30.30 8.84 0.74
C ALA A 279 -29.36 9.99 0.34
N GLU A 280 -28.70 9.81 -0.80
CA GLU A 280 -28.28 10.80 -1.80
C GLU A 280 -27.09 10.24 -2.59
N ASP A 281 -27.39 9.46 -3.61
CA ASP A 281 -26.66 9.23 -4.85
C ASP A 281 -27.20 7.99 -5.61
N ALA A 282 -28.50 7.75 -5.52
CA ALA A 282 -29.16 6.71 -6.31
C ALA A 282 -29.77 7.32 -7.56
N VAL A 283 -29.00 7.39 -8.64
CA VAL A 283 -29.61 7.48 -10.00
C VAL A 283 -29.41 6.13 -10.67
N GLY A 284 -30.48 5.37 -10.79
CA GLY A 284 -30.62 4.24 -11.71
C GLY A 284 -30.46 2.86 -11.08
N ASN A 285 -31.38 2.45 -10.22
CA ASN A 285 -31.60 1.03 -9.90
C ASN A 285 -32.30 0.34 -11.12
N GLY A 286 -31.45 -0.31 -11.96
CA GLY A 286 -31.89 -1.44 -12.75
C GLY A 286 -31.20 -2.66 -12.16
N ALA A 287 -31.93 -3.48 -11.40
CA ALA A 287 -31.50 -4.83 -11.07
C ALA A 287 -31.28 -5.56 -12.39
N VAL A 288 -30.03 -5.87 -12.72
CA VAL A 288 -29.70 -6.80 -13.78
C VAL A 288 -29.53 -8.14 -13.07
N ASP A 289 -30.41 -9.07 -13.38
CA ASP A 289 -30.31 -10.45 -12.91
C ASP A 289 -28.93 -11.00 -13.20
N VAL A 290 -28.31 -11.58 -12.19
CA VAL A 290 -26.96 -12.16 -12.22
C VAL A 290 -26.93 -13.45 -13.06
N ASP A 291 -28.08 -13.92 -13.52
CA ASP A 291 -28.27 -15.21 -14.18
C ASP A 291 -27.72 -15.26 -15.62
N ASP A 292 -27.54 -14.12 -16.31
CA ASP A 292 -27.23 -14.17 -17.75
C ASP A 292 -25.75 -14.22 -18.14
N ALA A 293 -24.81 -13.99 -17.22
CA ALA A 293 -23.37 -13.96 -17.55
C ALA A 293 -22.59 -15.22 -17.06
N ASP A 294 -23.06 -15.89 -16.00
CA ASP A 294 -22.39 -17.08 -15.46
C ASP A 294 -22.99 -18.41 -15.96
N ASP A 295 -24.22 -18.42 -16.44
CA ASP A 295 -24.86 -19.63 -17.03
C ASP A 295 -24.34 -19.99 -18.44
N ALA A 296 -23.62 -19.10 -19.11
CA ALA A 296 -23.04 -19.36 -20.43
C ALA A 296 -21.74 -20.19 -20.38
N ALA A 297 -21.12 -20.40 -19.21
CA ALA A 297 -19.97 -21.27 -19.05
C ALA A 297 -20.44 -22.72 -18.79
N GLY A 298 -20.80 -23.43 -19.84
CA GLY A 298 -21.01 -24.90 -19.78
C GLY A 298 -19.74 -25.61 -19.25
N ASP A 299 -19.87 -26.86 -18.79
CA ASP A 299 -18.83 -27.73 -18.23
C ASP A 299 -17.55 -27.90 -19.06
N GLY A 300 -17.41 -27.22 -20.21
CA GLY A 300 -16.27 -27.25 -21.13
C GLY A 300 -15.61 -25.90 -21.37
N ALA A 301 -15.99 -24.81 -20.68
CA ALA A 301 -15.35 -23.52 -20.86
C ALA A 301 -13.91 -23.54 -20.33
N ASP A 302 -12.98 -22.99 -21.13
CA ASP A 302 -11.56 -22.91 -20.72
C ASP A 302 -11.40 -21.89 -19.62
N GLY A 303 -11.05 -22.34 -18.41
CA GLY A 303 -10.90 -21.49 -17.23
C GLY A 303 -10.93 -22.26 -15.91
N LEU A 304 -10.85 -21.52 -14.82
CA LEU A 304 -10.95 -22.04 -13.46
C LEU A 304 -12.39 -21.92 -12.96
N LEU A 305 -13.04 -23.09 -12.73
CA LEU A 305 -14.33 -23.20 -12.07
C LEU A 305 -14.15 -23.61 -10.62
N ILE A 306 -14.79 -22.88 -9.73
CA ILE A 306 -14.83 -23.14 -8.28
C ILE A 306 -16.29 -23.40 -7.91
N GLU A 307 -16.54 -24.51 -7.18
CA GLU A 307 -17.87 -24.90 -6.74
C GLU A 307 -17.84 -25.28 -5.26
N ASN A 308 -18.88 -24.84 -4.52
CA ASN A 308 -19.10 -25.14 -3.11
C ASN A 308 -17.88 -24.84 -2.23
N LEU A 309 -17.19 -23.72 -2.49
CA LEU A 309 -16.00 -23.35 -1.71
C LEU A 309 -16.41 -22.72 -0.38
N GLN A 310 -16.25 -23.47 0.69
CA GLN A 310 -16.42 -22.98 2.06
C GLN A 310 -15.11 -23.05 2.82
N VAL A 311 -14.75 -21.96 3.49
CA VAL A 311 -13.55 -21.86 4.32
C VAL A 311 -13.92 -21.37 5.72
N GLU A 312 -13.43 -22.10 6.72
CA GLU A 312 -13.55 -21.74 8.13
C GLU A 312 -12.21 -21.28 8.72
N ARG A 313 -12.29 -20.34 9.63
CA ARG A 313 -11.15 -19.90 10.45
C ARG A 313 -11.61 -19.78 11.91
N SER A 314 -10.93 -20.46 12.82
CA SER A 314 -11.27 -20.48 14.25
C SER A 314 -12.75 -20.84 14.52
N GLY A 315 -13.28 -21.85 13.80
CA GLY A 315 -14.67 -22.30 13.94
C GLY A 315 -15.72 -21.39 13.30
N ARG A 316 -15.31 -20.38 12.56
CA ARG A 316 -16.21 -19.40 11.92
C ARG A 316 -16.08 -19.51 10.41
N LEU A 317 -17.22 -19.53 9.72
CA LEU A 317 -17.28 -19.45 8.27
C LEU A 317 -16.82 -18.06 7.83
N VAL A 318 -15.74 -17.98 7.04
CA VAL A 318 -15.15 -16.72 6.53
C VAL A 318 -15.30 -16.59 5.03
N LEU A 319 -15.66 -17.66 4.33
CA LEU A 319 -15.89 -17.63 2.89
C LEU A 319 -16.92 -18.71 2.55
N ASP A 320 -17.92 -18.36 1.76
CA ASP A 320 -18.93 -19.25 1.19
C ASP A 320 -19.21 -18.83 -0.25
N ILE A 321 -18.72 -19.61 -1.20
CA ILE A 321 -18.88 -19.35 -2.63
C ILE A 321 -19.53 -20.59 -3.27
N PRO A 322 -20.82 -20.51 -3.62
CA PRO A 322 -21.50 -21.63 -4.28
C PRO A 322 -20.91 -21.96 -5.64
N ARG A 323 -20.66 -20.96 -6.47
CA ARG A 323 -20.07 -21.08 -7.81
C ARG A 323 -19.34 -19.81 -8.19
N LEU A 324 -18.15 -19.95 -8.81
CA LEU A 324 -17.37 -18.85 -9.33
C LEU A 324 -16.50 -19.31 -10.49
N PHE A 325 -16.49 -18.55 -11.59
CA PHE A 325 -15.72 -18.87 -12.78
C PHE A 325 -14.75 -17.75 -13.15
N PHE A 326 -13.51 -18.13 -13.43
CA PHE A 326 -12.45 -17.28 -13.94
C PHE A 326 -12.03 -17.78 -15.32
N PRO A 327 -12.27 -17.04 -16.41
CA PRO A 327 -11.91 -17.46 -17.76
C PRO A 327 -10.38 -17.50 -17.95
N ALA A 328 -9.92 -18.48 -18.72
CA ALA A 328 -8.56 -18.44 -19.27
C ALA A 328 -8.46 -17.38 -20.36
N GLY A 329 -7.28 -16.84 -20.57
CA GLY A 329 -7.07 -15.82 -21.59
C GLY A 329 -7.48 -14.40 -21.18
N ALA A 330 -7.96 -14.21 -19.96
CA ALA A 330 -8.41 -12.94 -19.45
C ALA A 330 -7.85 -12.63 -18.05
N VAL A 331 -7.70 -11.34 -17.75
CA VAL A 331 -7.36 -10.85 -16.42
C VAL A 331 -8.65 -10.50 -15.67
N THR A 332 -8.91 -11.18 -14.56
CA THR A 332 -10.05 -10.89 -13.69
C THR A 332 -9.60 -10.16 -12.44
N GLY A 333 -10.07 -8.92 -12.27
CA GLY A 333 -9.91 -8.16 -11.03
C GLY A 333 -10.88 -8.66 -9.96
N VAL A 334 -10.43 -8.74 -8.71
CA VAL A 334 -11.26 -9.05 -7.54
C VAL A 334 -11.16 -7.88 -6.56
N VAL A 335 -12.28 -7.17 -6.36
CA VAL A 335 -12.40 -6.05 -5.43
C VAL A 335 -13.30 -6.43 -4.25
N GLY A 336 -13.50 -5.55 -3.30
CA GLY A 336 -14.35 -5.74 -2.11
C GLY A 336 -13.68 -5.21 -0.86
N ALA A 337 -14.44 -4.99 0.22
CA ALA A 337 -13.95 -4.43 1.46
C ALA A 337 -12.81 -5.25 2.11
N ASN A 338 -12.01 -4.63 2.97
CA ASN A 338 -11.00 -5.35 3.74
C ASN A 338 -11.69 -6.36 4.67
N GLY A 339 -11.16 -7.60 4.69
CA GLY A 339 -11.71 -8.68 5.52
C GLY A 339 -12.84 -9.50 4.88
N VAL A 340 -13.33 -9.14 3.66
CA VAL A 340 -14.41 -9.88 2.98
C VAL A 340 -14.01 -11.29 2.50
N GLY A 341 -12.71 -11.62 2.52
CA GLY A 341 -12.25 -12.98 2.18
C GLY A 341 -11.42 -13.09 0.90
N LYS A 342 -11.03 -11.99 0.25
CA LYS A 342 -10.23 -11.99 -1.00
C LYS A 342 -8.95 -12.83 -0.89
N THR A 343 -8.11 -12.54 0.10
CA THR A 343 -6.87 -13.31 0.35
C THR A 343 -7.18 -14.76 0.77
N THR A 344 -8.32 -15.00 1.44
CA THR A 344 -8.78 -16.35 1.80
C THR A 344 -9.13 -17.16 0.55
N LEU A 345 -9.83 -16.55 -0.41
CA LEU A 345 -10.11 -17.14 -1.73
C LEU A 345 -8.80 -17.52 -2.44
N ALA A 346 -7.85 -16.57 -2.56
CA ALA A 346 -6.56 -16.80 -3.18
C ALA A 346 -5.80 -17.99 -2.56
N ARG A 347 -5.73 -18.01 -1.23
CA ARG A 347 -5.07 -19.11 -0.49
C ARG A 347 -5.79 -20.45 -0.64
N ALA A 348 -7.11 -20.46 -0.70
CA ALA A 348 -7.90 -21.67 -0.90
C ALA A 348 -7.65 -22.26 -2.30
N VAL A 349 -7.66 -21.42 -3.35
CA VAL A 349 -7.35 -21.84 -4.73
C VAL A 349 -5.94 -22.43 -4.84
N CYS A 350 -4.96 -21.81 -4.18
CA CYS A 350 -3.59 -22.31 -4.13
C CYS A 350 -3.35 -23.44 -3.11
N ARG A 351 -4.43 -23.97 -2.49
CA ARG A 351 -4.38 -25.02 -1.45
C ARG A 351 -3.50 -24.66 -0.22
N LEU A 352 -3.25 -23.39 0.00
CA LEU A 352 -2.58 -22.85 1.20
C LEU A 352 -3.53 -22.68 2.38
N GLN A 353 -4.85 -22.72 2.12
CA GLN A 353 -5.91 -22.68 3.10
C GLN A 353 -6.85 -23.88 2.87
N ARG A 354 -7.17 -24.62 3.93
CA ARG A 354 -8.05 -25.78 3.82
C ARG A 354 -9.50 -25.34 3.62
N ALA A 355 -10.14 -25.86 2.58
CA ALA A 355 -11.57 -25.73 2.36
C ALA A 355 -12.34 -26.87 3.07
N ARG A 356 -13.62 -26.66 3.33
CA ARG A 356 -14.54 -27.73 3.80
C ARG A 356 -14.68 -28.84 2.76
N ARG A 357 -15.12 -30.03 3.22
CA ARG A 357 -15.43 -31.13 2.32
C ARG A 357 -16.56 -30.73 1.36
N GLY A 358 -16.41 -31.07 0.08
CA GLY A 358 -17.39 -30.73 -0.97
C GLY A 358 -16.95 -29.61 -1.91
N ALA A 359 -15.93 -28.82 -1.53
CA ALA A 359 -15.34 -27.86 -2.45
C ALA A 359 -14.71 -28.56 -3.67
N ARG A 360 -15.03 -28.08 -4.86
CA ARG A 360 -14.46 -28.55 -6.12
C ARG A 360 -13.81 -27.41 -6.85
N MET A 361 -12.66 -27.66 -7.45
CA MET A 361 -11.96 -26.70 -8.30
C MET A 361 -11.48 -27.44 -9.54
N SER A 362 -11.89 -26.97 -10.70
CA SER A 362 -11.51 -27.55 -11.99
C SER A 362 -10.94 -26.49 -12.93
N LEU A 363 -9.99 -26.88 -13.75
CA LEU A 363 -9.35 -26.06 -14.77
C LEU A 363 -9.54 -26.76 -16.13
N GLY A 364 -10.25 -26.11 -17.06
CA GLY A 364 -10.61 -26.71 -18.34
C GLY A 364 -11.34 -28.06 -18.18
N GLY A 365 -12.31 -28.16 -17.26
CA GLY A 365 -13.09 -29.36 -16.97
C GLY A 365 -12.33 -30.48 -16.23
N ARG A 366 -11.07 -30.28 -15.83
CA ARG A 366 -10.27 -31.27 -15.09
C ARG A 366 -9.97 -30.75 -13.69
N GLU A 367 -9.93 -31.65 -12.70
CA GLU A 367 -9.58 -31.24 -11.33
C GLU A 367 -8.27 -30.44 -11.28
N LEU A 368 -8.31 -29.30 -10.59
CA LEU A 368 -7.14 -28.46 -10.39
C LEU A 368 -6.10 -29.21 -9.54
N ARG A 369 -4.97 -29.56 -10.15
CA ARG A 369 -3.87 -30.25 -9.47
C ARG A 369 -3.05 -29.28 -8.61
N SER A 370 -2.46 -29.79 -7.54
CA SER A 370 -1.48 -29.03 -6.74
C SER A 370 -0.33 -28.53 -7.63
N GLY A 371 0.15 -27.31 -7.38
CA GLY A 371 1.22 -26.68 -8.16
C GLY A 371 0.77 -26.00 -9.47
N ARG A 372 -0.49 -26.17 -9.88
CA ARG A 372 -1.02 -25.47 -11.08
C ARG A 372 -1.56 -24.08 -10.79
N ALA A 373 -1.79 -23.74 -9.53
CA ALA A 373 -2.13 -22.38 -9.09
C ALA A 373 -1.00 -21.83 -8.24
N PHE A 374 -0.62 -20.58 -8.51
CA PHE A 374 0.45 -19.87 -7.82
C PHE A 374 -0.06 -18.53 -7.29
N LEU A 375 0.27 -18.23 -6.04
CA LEU A 375 -0.07 -16.96 -5.38
C LEU A 375 1.17 -16.09 -5.27
N VAL A 376 1.17 -14.95 -5.95
CA VAL A 376 2.10 -13.85 -5.70
C VAL A 376 1.54 -13.07 -4.50
N MET A 377 2.21 -13.19 -3.37
CA MET A 377 1.78 -12.56 -2.12
C MET A 377 2.04 -11.06 -2.14
N GLN A 378 1.27 -10.31 -1.37
CA GLN A 378 1.47 -8.88 -1.14
C GLN A 378 2.89 -8.55 -0.66
N ASP A 379 3.43 -9.32 0.28
CA ASP A 379 4.83 -9.24 0.73
C ASP A 379 5.67 -10.28 -0.02
N VAL A 380 6.16 -9.89 -1.21
CA VAL A 380 6.99 -10.75 -2.07
C VAL A 380 8.32 -11.16 -1.43
N HIS A 381 8.79 -10.44 -0.40
CA HIS A 381 10.02 -10.81 0.34
C HIS A 381 9.90 -12.20 0.98
N ARG A 382 8.69 -12.61 1.33
CA ARG A 382 8.42 -13.93 1.94
C ARG A 382 8.41 -15.08 0.95
N GLN A 383 8.64 -14.81 -0.33
CA GLN A 383 8.63 -15.80 -1.40
C GLN A 383 9.99 -15.94 -2.09
N LEU A 384 10.99 -15.18 -1.65
CA LEU A 384 12.35 -15.19 -2.19
C LEU A 384 13.30 -15.80 -1.15
N PHE A 385 13.85 -16.96 -1.46
CA PHE A 385 14.57 -17.79 -0.48
C PHE A 385 16.01 -18.08 -0.86
N THR A 386 16.42 -17.82 -2.12
CA THR A 386 17.72 -18.21 -2.64
C THR A 386 18.76 -17.10 -2.46
N GLU A 387 20.03 -17.45 -2.72
CA GLU A 387 21.15 -16.50 -2.61
C GLU A 387 21.33 -15.64 -3.84
N SER A 388 20.79 -16.06 -4.99
CA SER A 388 20.88 -15.31 -6.24
C SER A 388 19.58 -15.37 -7.06
N VAL A 389 19.35 -14.35 -7.87
CA VAL A 389 18.21 -14.25 -8.81
C VAL A 389 18.19 -15.45 -9.77
N SER A 390 19.36 -15.90 -10.24
CA SER A 390 19.49 -17.06 -11.14
C SER A 390 19.11 -18.40 -10.50
N GLN A 391 19.05 -18.46 -9.17
CA GLN A 391 18.57 -19.64 -8.45
C GLN A 391 17.04 -19.63 -8.23
N GLU A 392 16.41 -18.45 -8.29
CA GLU A 392 14.96 -18.31 -8.12
C GLU A 392 14.19 -18.64 -9.40
N ALA A 393 14.74 -18.29 -10.57
CA ALA A 393 14.07 -18.51 -11.85
C ALA A 393 15.08 -18.82 -12.97
N SER A 394 14.60 -19.52 -14.00
CA SER A 394 15.40 -19.92 -15.15
C SER A 394 15.84 -18.73 -16.01
N ALA A 395 16.97 -18.86 -16.72
CA ALA A 395 17.51 -17.82 -17.58
C ALA A 395 16.48 -17.31 -18.62
N PRO A 396 15.68 -18.14 -19.33
CA PRO A 396 14.67 -17.67 -20.26
C PRO A 396 13.63 -16.74 -19.61
N GLN A 397 13.19 -17.05 -18.36
CA GLN A 397 12.21 -16.20 -17.67
C GLN A 397 12.84 -14.91 -17.15
N LEU A 398 14.12 -14.96 -16.75
CA LEU A 398 14.85 -13.77 -16.35
C LEU A 398 15.07 -12.81 -17.54
N GLU A 399 15.35 -13.33 -18.72
CA GLU A 399 15.43 -12.52 -19.97
C GLU A 399 14.07 -11.91 -20.30
N ARG A 400 13.01 -12.72 -20.31
CA ARG A 400 11.64 -12.29 -20.57
C ARG A 400 11.20 -11.13 -19.69
N LEU A 401 11.54 -11.16 -18.40
CA LEU A 401 11.09 -10.20 -17.39
C LEU A 401 12.13 -9.10 -17.10
N ASP A 402 13.14 -8.94 -17.97
CA ASP A 402 14.19 -7.92 -17.85
C ASP A 402 14.92 -7.98 -16.50
N LEU A 403 15.31 -9.20 -16.10
CA LEU A 403 16.05 -9.48 -14.86
C LEU A 403 17.42 -10.16 -15.13
N ALA A 404 17.74 -10.52 -16.37
CA ALA A 404 18.96 -11.25 -16.72
C ALA A 404 20.24 -10.52 -16.26
N ALA A 405 20.30 -9.19 -16.37
CA ALA A 405 21.42 -8.38 -15.89
C ALA A 405 21.58 -8.38 -14.36
N LEU A 406 20.65 -8.95 -13.63
CA LEU A 406 20.62 -9.01 -12.17
C LEU A 406 20.79 -10.43 -11.64
N ALA A 407 21.12 -11.40 -12.50
CA ALA A 407 21.16 -12.83 -12.23
C ALA A 407 22.02 -13.21 -11.00
N ASP A 408 23.15 -12.54 -10.83
CA ASP A 408 24.10 -12.81 -9.73
C ASP A 408 23.80 -12.02 -8.44
N ARG A 409 22.74 -11.17 -8.45
CA ARG A 409 22.39 -10.39 -7.27
C ARG A 409 21.56 -11.20 -6.29
N HIS A 410 21.71 -10.88 -5.01
CA HIS A 410 20.84 -11.43 -3.99
C HIS A 410 19.38 -10.91 -4.20
N PRO A 411 18.34 -11.77 -4.20
CA PRO A 411 16.96 -11.37 -4.47
C PRO A 411 16.46 -10.22 -3.58
N LEU A 412 16.86 -10.20 -2.31
CA LEU A 412 16.46 -9.14 -1.37
C LEU A 412 17.09 -7.78 -1.68
N SER A 413 18.14 -7.71 -2.49
CA SER A 413 18.75 -6.45 -2.94
C SER A 413 18.01 -5.77 -4.09
N LEU A 414 17.03 -6.46 -4.68
CA LEU A 414 16.23 -5.96 -5.79
C LEU A 414 15.23 -4.89 -5.34
N SER A 415 14.82 -4.01 -6.26
CA SER A 415 13.68 -3.11 -6.02
C SER A 415 12.37 -3.89 -5.91
N GLY A 416 11.33 -3.28 -5.32
CA GLY A 416 10.02 -3.92 -5.15
C GLY A 416 9.45 -4.48 -6.46
N GLY A 417 9.47 -3.70 -7.54
CA GLY A 417 9.01 -4.15 -8.86
C GLY A 417 9.87 -5.27 -9.47
N GLN A 418 11.20 -5.26 -9.25
CA GLN A 418 12.09 -6.34 -9.67
C GLN A 418 11.81 -7.63 -8.91
N LYS A 419 11.60 -7.55 -7.58
CA LYS A 419 11.21 -8.70 -6.75
C LYS A 419 9.90 -9.32 -7.21
N GLN A 420 8.91 -8.48 -7.53
CA GLN A 420 7.63 -8.95 -8.01
C GLN A 420 7.76 -9.68 -9.36
N ARG A 421 8.50 -9.11 -10.31
CA ARG A 421 8.80 -9.77 -11.59
C ARG A 421 9.55 -11.09 -11.39
N LEU A 422 10.46 -11.16 -10.42
CA LEU A 422 11.16 -12.39 -10.09
C LEU A 422 10.21 -13.48 -9.58
N VAL A 423 9.28 -13.15 -8.67
CA VAL A 423 8.27 -14.10 -8.19
C VAL A 423 7.33 -14.55 -9.33
N ILE A 424 6.99 -13.65 -10.27
CA ILE A 424 6.24 -14.03 -11.47
C ILE A 424 7.06 -14.99 -12.35
N ALA A 425 8.37 -14.74 -12.52
CA ALA A 425 9.26 -15.64 -13.25
C ALA A 425 9.25 -17.05 -12.65
N THR A 426 9.35 -17.16 -11.33
CA THR A 426 9.26 -18.43 -10.58
C THR A 426 7.92 -19.13 -10.82
N ALA A 427 6.81 -18.38 -10.84
CA ALA A 427 5.49 -18.94 -11.12
C ALA A 427 5.38 -19.53 -12.54
N ILE A 428 6.00 -18.85 -13.51
CA ILE A 428 6.02 -19.33 -14.92
C ILE A 428 6.86 -20.61 -15.04
N ASP A 429 8.02 -20.66 -14.40
CA ASP A 429 8.89 -21.84 -14.39
C ASP A 429 8.21 -23.08 -13.74
N GLN A 430 7.34 -22.87 -12.77
CA GLN A 430 6.53 -23.91 -12.15
C GLN A 430 5.32 -24.34 -13.01
N ASP A 431 5.21 -23.83 -14.24
CA ASP A 431 4.08 -24.08 -15.16
C ASP A 431 2.71 -23.78 -14.48
N ALA A 432 2.64 -22.70 -13.71
CA ALA A 432 1.39 -22.25 -13.12
C ALA A 432 0.41 -21.83 -14.23
N ARG A 433 -0.77 -22.46 -14.23
CA ARG A 433 -1.86 -22.16 -15.16
C ARG A 433 -2.86 -21.15 -14.59
N VAL A 434 -2.92 -21.06 -13.28
CA VAL A 434 -3.68 -20.06 -12.54
C VAL A 434 -2.71 -19.20 -11.76
N LEU A 435 -2.66 -17.92 -12.07
CA LEU A 435 -1.81 -16.95 -11.40
C LEU A 435 -2.69 -15.97 -10.62
N ILE A 436 -2.46 -15.88 -9.33
CA ILE A 436 -3.19 -14.96 -8.44
C ILE A 436 -2.21 -13.96 -7.87
N LEU A 437 -2.50 -12.66 -7.99
CA LEU A 437 -1.68 -11.60 -7.42
C LEU A 437 -2.49 -10.87 -6.34
N ASP A 438 -1.93 -10.78 -5.13
CA ASP A 438 -2.57 -10.10 -3.99
C ASP A 438 -1.88 -8.74 -3.77
N GLU A 439 -2.60 -7.64 -4.07
CA GLU A 439 -2.15 -6.25 -3.99
C GLU A 439 -0.80 -5.96 -4.68
N PRO A 440 -0.65 -6.24 -5.98
CA PRO A 440 0.66 -6.19 -6.66
C PRO A 440 1.20 -4.77 -6.89
N THR A 441 0.43 -3.72 -6.65
CA THR A 441 0.83 -2.32 -6.94
C THR A 441 1.03 -1.47 -5.72
N SER A 442 1.21 -2.09 -4.55
CA SER A 442 1.53 -1.34 -3.33
C SER A 442 2.88 -0.63 -3.45
N GLY A 443 2.87 0.70 -3.28
CA GLY A 443 4.11 1.51 -3.33
C GLY A 443 4.78 1.60 -4.71
N VAL A 444 4.05 1.40 -5.82
CA VAL A 444 4.61 1.55 -7.16
C VAL A 444 4.13 2.83 -7.87
N ASP A 445 5.00 3.40 -8.69
CA ASP A 445 4.68 4.54 -9.55
C ASP A 445 3.87 4.14 -10.80
N HIS A 446 3.46 5.13 -11.58
CA HIS A 446 2.69 4.91 -12.81
C HIS A 446 3.42 4.03 -13.84
N ARG A 447 4.74 4.20 -14.02
CA ARG A 447 5.50 3.44 -15.04
C ARG A 447 5.56 1.95 -14.69
N HIS A 448 5.86 1.65 -13.43
CA HIS A 448 5.90 0.26 -12.95
C HIS A 448 4.50 -0.36 -12.97
N LEU A 449 3.46 0.41 -12.62
CA LEU A 449 2.07 -0.04 -12.70
C LEU A 449 1.71 -0.50 -14.12
N VAL A 450 2.00 0.33 -15.14
CA VAL A 450 1.72 0.00 -16.54
C VAL A 450 2.53 -1.22 -17.01
N ALA A 451 3.79 -1.33 -16.57
CA ALA A 451 4.63 -2.48 -16.90
C ALA A 451 4.08 -3.80 -16.34
N ILE A 452 3.66 -3.80 -15.05
CA ILE A 452 3.02 -4.97 -14.44
C ILE A 452 1.71 -5.31 -15.17
N ALA A 453 0.89 -4.30 -15.47
CA ALA A 453 -0.37 -4.50 -16.19
C ALA A 453 -0.17 -5.16 -17.57
N ALA A 454 0.85 -4.70 -18.32
CA ALA A 454 1.19 -5.27 -19.62
C ALA A 454 1.61 -6.75 -19.49
N GLU A 455 2.46 -7.07 -18.51
CA GLU A 455 2.92 -8.44 -18.27
C GLU A 455 1.75 -9.39 -17.94
N LEU A 456 0.81 -8.94 -17.10
CA LEU A 456 -0.35 -9.76 -16.75
C LEU A 456 -1.28 -10.02 -17.95
N ARG A 457 -1.45 -9.04 -18.83
CA ARG A 457 -2.18 -9.24 -20.08
C ARG A 457 -1.49 -10.24 -21.02
N ASP A 458 -0.16 -10.20 -21.09
CA ASP A 458 0.60 -11.13 -21.93
C ASP A 458 0.48 -12.55 -21.39
N LEU A 459 0.59 -12.74 -20.07
CA LEU A 459 0.36 -14.02 -19.42
C LEU A 459 -1.07 -14.56 -19.63
N ALA A 460 -2.08 -13.68 -19.60
CA ALA A 460 -3.44 -14.06 -19.92
C ALA A 460 -3.56 -14.51 -21.39
N ARG A 461 -3.00 -13.75 -22.36
CA ARG A 461 -3.01 -14.12 -23.80
C ARG A 461 -2.36 -15.47 -24.08
N GLU A 462 -1.46 -15.94 -23.21
CA GLU A 462 -0.89 -17.29 -23.27
C GLU A 462 -1.87 -18.40 -22.81
N GLY A 463 -3.12 -18.04 -22.52
CA GLY A 463 -4.14 -18.99 -22.09
C GLY A 463 -4.10 -19.30 -20.59
N ARG A 464 -3.46 -18.45 -19.77
CA ARG A 464 -3.49 -18.59 -18.30
C ARG A 464 -4.73 -17.90 -17.73
N VAL A 465 -5.18 -18.40 -16.58
CA VAL A 465 -6.14 -17.68 -15.73
C VAL A 465 -5.36 -16.71 -14.87
N VAL A 466 -5.61 -15.42 -15.01
CA VAL A 466 -4.96 -14.38 -14.21
C VAL A 466 -5.99 -13.68 -13.32
N ILE A 467 -5.77 -13.75 -12.01
CA ILE A 467 -6.64 -13.18 -10.99
C ILE A 467 -5.84 -12.10 -10.24
N VAL A 468 -6.39 -10.89 -10.18
CA VAL A 468 -5.76 -9.75 -9.51
C VAL A 468 -6.66 -9.27 -8.38
N ILE A 469 -6.22 -9.47 -7.15
CA ILE A 469 -6.86 -8.89 -5.98
C ILE A 469 -6.25 -7.51 -5.77
N SER A 470 -7.04 -6.45 -5.91
CA SER A 470 -6.52 -5.10 -5.68
C SER A 470 -7.61 -4.07 -5.38
N HIS A 471 -7.24 -3.09 -4.54
CA HIS A 471 -8.00 -1.86 -4.34
C HIS A 471 -7.55 -0.72 -5.28
N ASP A 472 -6.57 -0.98 -6.11
CA ASP A 472 -5.99 0.00 -7.01
C ASP A 472 -6.76 0.08 -8.32
N VAL A 473 -7.75 0.96 -8.34
CA VAL A 473 -8.63 1.17 -9.52
C VAL A 473 -7.84 1.62 -10.76
N GLU A 474 -6.77 2.42 -10.60
CA GLU A 474 -5.92 2.83 -11.73
C GLU A 474 -5.25 1.60 -12.35
N PHE A 475 -4.78 0.68 -11.54
CA PHE A 475 -4.17 -0.56 -12.00
C PHE A 475 -5.18 -1.52 -12.66
N LEU A 476 -6.35 -1.69 -12.04
CA LEU A 476 -7.40 -2.54 -12.61
C LEU A 476 -7.86 -2.02 -13.97
N ASN A 477 -7.99 -0.71 -14.16
CA ASN A 477 -8.31 -0.11 -15.46
C ASN A 477 -7.23 -0.38 -16.52
N GLU A 478 -5.97 -0.56 -16.10
CA GLU A 478 -4.87 -0.86 -17.00
C GLU A 478 -4.79 -2.36 -17.36
N CYS A 479 -5.25 -3.28 -16.51
CA CYS A 479 -5.03 -4.71 -16.77
C CYS A 479 -6.31 -5.57 -16.85
N ALA A 480 -7.40 -5.21 -16.16
CA ALA A 480 -8.53 -6.12 -15.99
C ALA A 480 -9.50 -6.09 -17.17
N ASP A 481 -9.85 -7.25 -17.70
CA ASP A 481 -10.91 -7.43 -18.71
C ASP A 481 -12.30 -7.51 -18.05
N ARG A 482 -12.35 -7.99 -16.82
CA ARG A 482 -13.56 -8.06 -15.97
C ARG A 482 -13.20 -7.83 -14.51
N VAL A 483 -14.19 -7.41 -13.72
CA VAL A 483 -14.03 -7.19 -12.28
C VAL A 483 -15.17 -7.87 -11.53
N ILE A 484 -14.81 -8.54 -10.43
CA ILE A 484 -15.75 -9.17 -9.49
C ILE A 484 -15.66 -8.40 -8.18
N ASP A 485 -16.81 -7.98 -7.64
CA ASP A 485 -16.91 -7.35 -6.33
C ASP A 485 -17.41 -8.38 -5.30
N MET A 486 -16.55 -8.70 -4.33
CA MET A 486 -16.91 -9.56 -3.21
C MET A 486 -17.60 -8.71 -2.14
N VAL A 487 -18.89 -8.90 -1.98
CA VAL A 487 -19.75 -8.16 -1.03
C VAL A 487 -20.05 -8.99 0.21
#